data_15f0d7b8d372036fca876f2d8dd2b9c6
#
_entry.id   15f0d7b8d372036fca876f2d8dd2b9c6
#
_cell.length_a   1.000
_cell.length_b   1.000
_cell.length_c   1.000
_cell.angle_alpha   90.00
_cell.angle_beta   90.00
_cell.angle_gamma   90.00
#
_symmetry.space_group_name_H-M   'P 1'
#
loop_
_entity.id
_entity.type
_entity.pdbx_description
1 polymer ?
#
loop_
_entity_poly.entity_id
_entity_poly.type
_entity_poly.pdbx_seq_one_letter_code
_entity_poly.pdbx_strand_id
1 'polypeptide(L)'
;MEIFGIRAIMEAINSSKEIDKVFIQIGLKGSLINTLESMIRKNKINFSYVPKQKLDRLSKKNHQGVIARISPIKLLDLNQIDSIITGNDAPLLLILDQINDVRNFGAIIRTAEVAGVTAVVIQNSSSAPI
;
A
#
# COMPACT_ATOMS: atom_id res chain seq x y z
N MET A 1 -5.88 8.21 -0.54
CA MET A 1 -7.38 8.09 -0.56
C MET A 1 -7.80 6.94 0.35
N GLU A 2 -8.94 7.03 1.03
CA GLU A 2 -9.40 6.00 1.96
C GLU A 2 -10.73 5.39 1.50
N ILE A 3 -10.89 4.09 1.72
CA ILE A 3 -12.13 3.32 1.50
C ILE A 3 -12.63 2.83 2.86
N PHE A 4 -13.94 2.87 3.05
CA PHE A 4 -14.62 2.56 4.31
C PHE A 4 -15.62 1.40 4.13
N GLY A 5 -15.64 0.52 5.12
CA GLY A 5 -16.56 -0.60 5.17
C GLY A 5 -16.07 -1.87 4.46
N ILE A 6 -16.51 -3.01 4.98
CA ILE A 6 -15.98 -4.34 4.61
C ILE A 6 -16.20 -4.63 3.13
N ARG A 7 -17.42 -4.44 2.61
CA ARG A 7 -17.77 -4.76 1.22
C ARG A 7 -17.02 -3.89 0.22
N ALA A 8 -16.91 -2.58 0.49
CA ALA A 8 -16.19 -1.67 -0.40
C ALA A 8 -14.69 -2.01 -0.49
N ILE A 9 -14.09 -2.46 0.62
CA ILE A 9 -12.70 -2.90 0.64
C ILE A 9 -12.54 -4.23 -0.12
N MET A 10 -13.45 -5.18 0.04
CA MET A 10 -13.46 -6.42 -0.73
C MET A 10 -13.54 -6.15 -2.25
N GLU A 11 -14.42 -5.22 -2.65
CA GLU A 11 -14.54 -4.80 -4.05
C GLU A 11 -13.27 -4.13 -4.56
N ALA A 12 -12.63 -3.29 -3.75
CA ALA A 12 -11.35 -2.68 -4.09
C ALA A 12 -10.25 -3.72 -4.32
N ILE A 13 -10.18 -4.77 -3.49
CA ILE A 13 -9.25 -5.89 -3.67
C ILE A 13 -9.55 -6.62 -4.97
N ASN A 14 -10.82 -6.95 -5.23
CA ASN A 14 -11.23 -7.66 -6.46
C ASN A 14 -10.97 -6.85 -7.74
N SER A 15 -11.06 -5.53 -7.66
CA SER A 15 -10.75 -4.62 -8.77
C SER A 15 -9.26 -4.26 -8.89
N SER A 16 -8.40 -4.99 -8.19
CA SER A 16 -6.93 -4.81 -8.22
C SER A 16 -6.47 -3.39 -7.89
N LYS A 17 -7.20 -2.68 -7.02
CA LYS A 17 -6.74 -1.39 -6.49
C LYS A 17 -5.56 -1.62 -5.55
N GLU A 18 -4.54 -0.77 -5.68
CA GLU A 18 -3.37 -0.80 -4.80
C GLU A 18 -3.75 -0.33 -3.40
N ILE A 19 -3.85 -1.29 -2.48
CA ILE A 19 -4.15 -1.01 -1.08
C ILE A 19 -2.84 -1.00 -0.30
N ASP A 20 -2.49 0.17 0.24
CA ASP A 20 -1.31 0.35 1.08
C ASP A 20 -1.48 -0.37 2.44
N LYS A 21 -2.61 -0.13 3.10
CA LYS A 21 -2.86 -0.72 4.42
C LYS A 21 -4.34 -0.81 4.76
N VAL A 22 -4.72 -1.87 5.46
CA VAL A 22 -6.06 -2.04 6.04
C VAL A 22 -5.99 -1.95 7.56
N PHE A 23 -6.86 -1.13 8.14
CA PHE A 23 -7.06 -1.04 9.59
C PHE A 23 -8.34 -1.76 9.95
N ILE A 24 -8.25 -2.71 10.87
CA ILE A 24 -9.37 -3.54 11.34
C ILE A 24 -9.59 -3.28 12.82
N GLN A 25 -10.83 -3.07 13.24
CA GLN A 25 -11.16 -2.90 14.64
C GLN A 25 -10.88 -4.18 15.42
N ILE A 26 -10.21 -4.03 16.57
CA ILE A 26 -9.98 -5.13 17.51
C ILE A 26 -11.33 -5.70 17.96
N GLY A 27 -11.46 -7.04 17.91
CA GLY A 27 -12.67 -7.73 18.36
C GLY A 27 -13.81 -7.74 17.36
N LEU A 28 -13.64 -7.22 16.15
CA LEU A 28 -14.63 -7.33 15.09
C LEU A 28 -14.80 -8.79 14.68
N LYS A 29 -16.03 -9.29 14.68
CA LYS A 29 -16.37 -10.70 14.37
C LYS A 29 -17.46 -10.76 13.32
N GLY A 30 -17.49 -11.85 12.56
CA GLY A 30 -18.54 -12.14 11.57
C GLY A 30 -17.99 -12.80 10.32
N SER A 31 -18.84 -13.43 9.55
CA SER A 31 -18.46 -14.13 8.31
C SER A 31 -17.81 -13.22 7.28
N LEU A 32 -18.34 -12.00 7.13
CA LEU A 32 -17.80 -11.00 6.19
C LEU A 32 -16.39 -10.56 6.56
N ILE A 33 -16.11 -10.34 7.85
CA ILE A 33 -14.75 -9.95 8.27
C ILE A 33 -13.77 -11.10 8.08
N ASN A 34 -14.16 -12.34 8.36
CA ASN A 34 -13.31 -13.51 8.12
C ASN A 34 -12.97 -13.65 6.63
N THR A 35 -13.94 -13.42 5.75
CA THR A 35 -13.72 -13.40 4.30
C THR A 35 -12.75 -12.30 3.89
N LEU A 36 -12.92 -11.08 4.40
CA LEU A 36 -12.03 -9.96 4.13
C LEU A 36 -10.61 -10.26 4.60
N GLU A 37 -10.43 -10.81 5.81
CA GLU A 37 -9.10 -11.17 6.33
C GLU A 37 -8.41 -12.23 5.46
N SER A 38 -9.17 -13.22 4.97
CA SER A 38 -8.64 -14.21 4.04
C SER A 38 -8.17 -13.58 2.73
N MET A 39 -8.96 -12.63 2.18
CA MET A 39 -8.59 -11.90 0.97
C MET A 39 -7.33 -11.03 1.17
N ILE A 40 -7.25 -10.33 2.31
CA ILE A 40 -6.09 -9.51 2.69
C ILE A 40 -4.82 -10.37 2.73
N ARG A 41 -4.86 -11.53 3.40
CA ARG A 41 -3.73 -12.47 3.51
C ARG A 41 -3.35 -13.05 2.15
N LYS A 42 -4.33 -13.49 1.35
CA LYS A 42 -4.10 -14.04 0.00
C LYS A 42 -3.39 -13.04 -0.92
N ASN A 43 -3.79 -11.77 -0.85
CA ASN A 43 -3.22 -10.70 -1.67
C ASN A 43 -2.00 -10.01 -1.01
N LYS A 44 -1.51 -10.53 0.12
CA LYS A 44 -0.34 -10.00 0.87
C LYS A 44 -0.47 -8.51 1.22
N ILE A 45 -1.68 -8.05 1.49
CA ILE A 45 -1.97 -6.67 1.85
C ILE A 45 -1.58 -6.43 3.31
N ASN A 46 -0.89 -5.34 3.60
CA ASN A 46 -0.56 -4.94 4.96
C ASN A 46 -1.82 -4.60 5.75
N PHE A 47 -1.91 -5.10 6.98
CA PHE A 47 -3.03 -4.76 7.86
C PHE A 47 -2.62 -4.64 9.32
N SER A 48 -3.44 -3.98 10.12
CA SER A 48 -3.27 -3.91 11.58
C SER A 48 -4.62 -3.87 12.28
N TYR A 49 -4.67 -4.54 13.44
CA TYR A 49 -5.79 -4.39 14.37
C TYR A 49 -5.60 -3.14 15.20
N VAL A 50 -6.64 -2.34 15.30
CA VAL A 50 -6.61 -1.05 15.99
C VAL A 50 -7.86 -0.84 16.85
N PRO A 51 -7.80 -0.07 17.96
CA PRO A 51 -8.97 0.31 18.71
C PRO A 51 -9.95 1.12 17.87
N LYS A 52 -11.26 1.01 18.17
CA LYS A 52 -12.31 1.77 17.48
C LYS A 52 -12.03 3.27 17.44
N GLN A 53 -11.55 3.83 18.55
CA GLN A 53 -11.23 5.26 18.65
C GLN A 53 -10.20 5.73 17.61
N LYS A 54 -9.29 4.85 17.19
CA LYS A 54 -8.33 5.18 16.14
C LYS A 54 -9.01 5.27 14.78
N LEU A 55 -9.96 4.39 14.48
CA LEU A 55 -10.76 4.44 13.25
C LEU A 55 -11.64 5.69 13.21
N ASP A 56 -12.32 6.01 14.34
CA ASP A 56 -13.15 7.20 14.48
C ASP A 56 -12.36 8.53 14.29
N ARG A 57 -11.06 8.52 14.61
CA ARG A 57 -10.15 9.65 14.34
C ARG A 57 -9.72 9.74 12.88
N LEU A 58 -9.53 8.58 12.23
CA LEU A 58 -9.16 8.53 10.80
C LEU A 58 -10.32 8.98 9.92
N SER A 59 -11.56 8.63 10.31
CA SER A 59 -12.74 9.06 9.57
C SER A 59 -13.98 9.16 10.44
N LYS A 60 -14.77 10.21 10.17
CA LYS A 60 -16.13 10.38 10.73
C LYS A 60 -17.20 9.64 9.92
N LYS A 61 -16.83 8.99 8.80
CA LYS A 61 -17.76 8.21 7.96
C LYS A 61 -18.04 6.86 8.60
N ASN A 62 -19.16 6.23 8.21
CA ASN A 62 -19.50 4.89 8.67
C ASN A 62 -18.52 3.87 8.11
N HIS A 63 -17.47 3.57 8.88
CA HIS A 63 -16.42 2.64 8.48
C HIS A 63 -16.68 1.18 8.85
N GLN A 64 -17.76 0.88 9.57
CA GLN A 64 -18.13 -0.49 9.97
C GLN A 64 -16.96 -1.28 10.62
N GLY A 65 -16.06 -0.60 11.31
CA GLY A 65 -14.89 -1.19 11.94
C GLY A 65 -13.72 -1.50 11.00
N VAL A 66 -13.76 -1.06 9.73
CA VAL A 66 -12.67 -1.29 8.77
C VAL A 66 -12.44 -0.07 7.89
N ILE A 67 -11.16 0.31 7.74
CA ILE A 67 -10.72 1.38 6.84
C ILE A 67 -9.53 0.86 6.03
N ALA A 68 -9.55 1.04 4.71
CA ALA A 68 -8.40 0.79 3.84
C ALA A 68 -7.85 2.10 3.31
N ARG A 69 -6.53 2.24 3.34
CA ARG A 69 -5.80 3.31 2.67
C ARG A 69 -5.35 2.81 1.31
N ILE A 70 -5.70 3.55 0.27
CA ILE A 70 -5.26 3.25 -1.10
C ILE A 70 -3.97 4.01 -1.37
N SER A 71 -2.99 3.30 -1.93
CA SER A 71 -1.81 3.94 -2.48
C SER A 71 -2.20 4.76 -3.72
N PRO A 72 -1.75 6.01 -3.85
CA PRO A 72 -1.91 6.77 -5.08
C PRO A 72 -0.96 6.26 -6.19
N ILE A 73 0.00 5.41 -5.84
CA ILE A 73 1.05 4.92 -6.74
C ILE A 73 0.88 3.43 -6.92
N LYS A 74 0.86 2.99 -8.19
CA LYS A 74 0.90 1.57 -8.53
C LYS A 74 2.33 1.08 -8.36
N LEU A 75 2.54 0.15 -7.44
CA LEU A 75 3.80 -0.57 -7.32
C LEU A 75 3.82 -1.71 -8.33
N LEU A 76 4.97 -1.92 -8.94
CA LEU A 76 5.22 -3.02 -9.85
C LEU A 76 5.92 -4.16 -9.11
N ASP A 77 5.62 -5.39 -9.49
CA ASP A 77 6.35 -6.55 -8.98
C ASP A 77 7.77 -6.60 -9.57
N LEU A 78 8.70 -7.16 -8.81
CA LEU A 78 10.10 -7.29 -9.25
C LEU A 78 10.23 -8.07 -10.57
N ASN A 79 9.31 -8.99 -10.84
CA ASN A 79 9.27 -9.77 -12.09
C ASN A 79 9.05 -8.90 -13.34
N GLN A 80 8.56 -7.67 -13.16
CA GLN A 80 8.32 -6.73 -14.26
C GLN A 80 9.54 -5.86 -14.58
N ILE A 81 10.62 -5.99 -13.79
CA ILE A 81 11.83 -5.16 -13.94
C ILE A 81 12.50 -5.38 -15.30
N ASP A 82 12.48 -6.61 -15.81
CA ASP A 82 13.08 -6.95 -17.11
C ASP A 82 12.43 -6.18 -18.26
N SER A 83 11.11 -6.03 -18.21
CA SER A 83 10.38 -5.25 -19.23
C SER A 83 10.70 -3.75 -19.17
N ILE A 84 11.01 -3.24 -17.99
CA ILE A 84 11.40 -1.84 -17.79
C ILE A 84 12.82 -1.62 -18.31
N ILE A 85 13.73 -2.54 -18.04
CA ILE A 85 15.14 -2.45 -18.46
C ILE A 85 15.26 -2.57 -19.97
N THR A 86 14.61 -3.57 -20.58
CA THR A 86 14.70 -3.82 -22.03
C THR A 86 14.07 -2.70 -22.88
N GLY A 87 13.18 -1.91 -22.32
CA GLY A 87 12.55 -0.76 -22.99
C GLY A 87 13.39 0.53 -22.97
N ASN A 88 14.59 0.52 -22.36
CA ASN A 88 15.45 1.70 -22.22
C ASN A 88 16.88 1.43 -22.68
N ASP A 89 17.46 2.36 -23.43
CA ASP A 89 18.81 2.22 -23.97
C ASP A 89 19.89 2.27 -22.87
N ALA A 90 19.65 3.02 -21.80
CA ALA A 90 20.57 3.17 -20.66
C ALA A 90 19.78 3.18 -19.34
N PRO A 91 19.25 2.03 -18.89
CA PRO A 91 18.42 1.97 -17.70
C PRO A 91 19.25 2.22 -16.43
N LEU A 92 18.79 3.18 -15.62
CA LEU A 92 19.36 3.48 -14.30
C LEU A 92 18.37 3.04 -13.23
N LEU A 93 18.76 2.09 -12.39
CA LEU A 93 17.95 1.59 -11.28
C LEU A 93 18.50 2.14 -9.96
N LEU A 94 17.60 2.63 -9.11
CA LEU A 94 17.91 3.06 -7.76
C LEU A 94 17.28 2.07 -6.77
N ILE A 95 18.12 1.48 -5.92
CA ILE A 95 17.66 0.56 -4.87
C ILE A 95 17.74 1.28 -3.53
N LEU A 96 16.61 1.35 -2.82
CA LEU A 96 16.51 1.97 -1.51
C LEU A 96 16.34 0.89 -0.44
N ASP A 97 17.33 0.79 0.44
CA ASP A 97 17.31 -0.14 1.57
C ASP A 97 17.04 0.63 2.87
N GLN A 98 16.02 0.18 3.62
CA GLN A 98 15.65 0.65 4.96
C GLN A 98 15.42 2.19 5.07
N ILE A 99 14.89 2.83 4.04
CA ILE A 99 14.51 4.25 4.09
C ILE A 99 13.17 4.39 4.83
N ASN A 100 13.20 4.77 6.09
CA ASN A 100 12.02 4.86 6.97
C ASN A 100 11.49 6.30 7.12
N ASP A 101 12.29 7.29 6.82
CA ASP A 101 11.89 8.71 6.90
C ASP A 101 11.25 9.16 5.60
N VAL A 102 9.97 9.59 5.69
CA VAL A 102 9.18 10.08 4.55
C VAL A 102 9.80 11.28 3.86
N ARG A 103 10.47 12.18 4.61
CA ARG A 103 11.12 13.37 4.06
C ARG A 103 12.34 12.99 3.23
N ASN A 104 13.16 12.08 3.77
CA ASN A 104 14.33 11.56 3.05
C ASN A 104 13.89 10.79 1.81
N PHE A 105 12.87 9.95 1.92
CA PHE A 105 12.29 9.24 0.79
C PHE A 105 11.84 10.22 -0.30
N GLY A 106 11.04 11.24 0.05
CA GLY A 106 10.58 12.24 -0.91
C GLY A 106 11.71 13.06 -1.56
N ALA A 107 12.78 13.38 -0.81
CA ALA A 107 13.95 14.06 -1.34
C ALA A 107 14.72 13.18 -2.35
N ILE A 108 14.90 11.90 -2.02
CA ILE A 108 15.56 10.93 -2.90
C ILE A 108 14.78 10.76 -4.20
N ILE A 109 13.44 10.60 -4.13
CA ILE A 109 12.60 10.45 -5.33
C ILE A 109 12.69 11.66 -6.25
N ARG A 110 12.67 12.88 -5.71
CA ARG A 110 12.85 14.10 -6.52
C ARG A 110 14.21 14.16 -7.20
N THR A 111 15.27 13.79 -6.49
CA THR A 111 16.61 13.72 -7.07
C THR A 111 16.70 12.63 -8.13
N ALA A 112 16.11 11.48 -7.88
CA ALA A 112 16.07 10.36 -8.83
C ALA A 112 15.38 10.75 -10.14
N GLU A 113 14.27 11.48 -10.08
CA GLU A 113 13.56 11.99 -11.25
C GLU A 113 14.45 12.91 -12.09
N VAL A 114 15.13 13.88 -11.47
CA VAL A 114 16.05 14.78 -12.14
C VAL A 114 17.27 14.06 -12.73
N ALA A 115 17.76 13.02 -12.04
CA ALA A 115 18.89 12.20 -12.50
C ALA A 115 18.52 11.22 -13.61
N GLY A 116 17.25 11.13 -14.01
CA GLY A 116 16.80 10.22 -15.06
C GLY A 116 16.75 8.75 -14.63
N VAL A 117 16.50 8.48 -13.35
CA VAL A 117 16.32 7.13 -12.82
C VAL A 117 15.10 6.47 -13.49
N THR A 118 15.31 5.31 -14.08
CA THR A 118 14.28 4.56 -14.82
C THR A 118 13.29 3.88 -13.87
N ALA A 119 13.79 3.32 -12.77
CA ALA A 119 12.95 2.71 -11.75
C ALA A 119 13.60 2.78 -10.37
N VAL A 120 12.75 2.88 -9.33
CA VAL A 120 13.16 2.83 -7.93
C VAL A 120 12.66 1.54 -7.32
N VAL A 121 13.56 0.76 -6.76
CA VAL A 121 13.26 -0.48 -6.05
C VAL A 121 13.25 -0.20 -4.55
N ILE A 122 12.19 -0.58 -3.87
CA ILE A 122 11.99 -0.39 -2.43
C ILE A 122 11.61 -1.69 -1.73
N GLN A 123 11.88 -1.77 -0.45
CA GLN A 123 11.43 -2.88 0.38
C GLN A 123 9.94 -2.73 0.71
N ASN A 124 9.18 -3.83 0.63
CA ASN A 124 7.74 -3.84 0.92
C ASN A 124 7.41 -3.72 2.43
N SER A 125 8.33 -4.08 3.34
CA SER A 125 8.03 -4.23 4.77
C SER A 125 8.67 -3.21 5.70
N SER A 126 9.64 -2.44 5.26
CA SER A 126 10.42 -1.52 6.11
C SER A 126 10.66 -0.15 5.49
N SER A 127 9.98 0.16 4.41
CA SER A 127 10.06 1.48 3.78
C SER A 127 9.09 2.48 4.39
N ALA A 128 9.39 3.77 4.26
CA ALA A 128 8.46 4.83 4.58
C ALA A 128 7.14 4.65 3.80
N PRO A 129 5.99 5.03 4.36
CA PRO A 129 4.72 4.99 3.64
C PRO A 129 4.79 5.93 2.43
N ILE A 130 4.42 5.39 1.28
CA ILE A 130 4.41 6.07 -0.02
C ILE A 130 3.10 6.82 -0.20
#